data_299c0b3c5b51d385c72fd5fe44220e21
#
_entry.id   299c0b3c5b51d385c72fd5fe44220e21
#
_cell.length_a   1.000
_cell.length_b   1.000
_cell.length_c   1.000
_cell.angle_alpha   90.00
_cell.angle_beta   90.00
_cell.angle_gamma   90.00
#
_symmetry.space_group_name_H-M   'P 1'
#
loop_
_entity.id
_entity.type
_entity.pdbx_description
1 polymer ?
#
loop_
_entity_poly.entity_id
_entity_poly.type
_entity_poly.pdbx_seq_one_letter_code
_entity_poly.pdbx_strand_id
1 'polypeptide(L)'
;MRKPSQKQLQNQLVSAYNKAYKVYSDLNKAGFNFTKTHEKVMSFERLTKKLTSGKITKKDVQFYKDKAKKTNQYKGAKSYTDMDTGKTMSVKQGRVAERRKNQRKKDENSYNIITDQINNIADDMYIRNRATKKGKVISTKSDKDRLLQIVEDRRQNNKPFTNKEMSDFMNVIADVDFIRYADEYMAVINQLELTLTGNDKLINSDFGDIDPTGTPFES
;
A
#
# COMPACT_ATOMS: atom_id res chain seq x y z
N MET A 1 13.02 20.22 49.95
CA MET A 1 13.15 20.02 48.48
C MET A 1 12.40 21.13 47.76
N ARG A 2 13.05 21.88 46.83
CA ARG A 2 12.41 22.90 46.03
C ARG A 2 11.40 22.27 45.05
N LYS A 3 10.22 22.88 44.91
CA LYS A 3 9.22 22.43 43.89
C LYS A 3 9.79 22.71 42.49
N PRO A 4 9.70 21.75 41.54
CA PRO A 4 10.18 21.97 40.18
C PRO A 4 9.39 23.09 39.49
N SER A 5 10.08 23.89 38.67
CA SER A 5 9.44 24.91 37.84
C SER A 5 8.59 24.30 36.75
N GLN A 6 7.65 25.04 36.16
CA GLN A 6 6.81 24.57 35.04
C GLN A 6 7.67 24.13 33.84
N LYS A 7 8.74 24.88 33.52
CA LYS A 7 9.68 24.51 32.46
C LYS A 7 10.39 23.19 32.74
N GLN A 8 10.78 22.94 33.99
CA GLN A 8 11.37 21.65 34.40
C GLN A 8 10.34 20.50 34.25
N LEU A 9 9.08 20.73 34.62
CA LEU A 9 8.01 19.73 34.47
C LEU A 9 7.69 19.45 32.99
N GLN A 10 7.72 20.47 32.10
CA GLN A 10 7.58 20.30 30.67
C GLN A 10 8.68 19.40 30.11
N ASN A 11 9.94 19.70 30.41
CA ASN A 11 11.08 18.90 29.94
C ASN A 11 11.02 17.45 30.46
N GLN A 12 10.64 17.27 31.71
CA GLN A 12 10.45 15.95 32.30
C GLN A 12 9.29 15.19 31.65
N LEU A 13 8.18 15.87 31.31
CA LEU A 13 7.04 15.27 30.64
C LEU A 13 7.41 14.79 29.24
N VAL A 14 8.07 15.64 28.45
CA VAL A 14 8.54 15.29 27.09
C VAL A 14 9.51 14.11 27.15
N SER A 15 10.47 14.13 28.07
CA SER A 15 11.43 13.03 28.25
C SER A 15 10.73 11.72 28.64
N ALA A 16 9.77 11.78 29.57
CA ALA A 16 9.00 10.61 29.99
C ALA A 16 8.12 10.06 28.85
N TYR A 17 7.46 10.95 28.08
CA TYR A 17 6.70 10.59 26.90
C TYR A 17 7.57 9.91 25.85
N ASN A 18 8.71 10.52 25.49
CA ASN A 18 9.60 9.98 24.48
C ASN A 18 10.10 8.57 24.85
N LYS A 19 10.42 8.33 26.12
CA LYS A 19 10.77 6.99 26.63
C LYS A 19 9.61 6.00 26.48
N ALA A 20 8.39 6.41 26.84
CA ALA A 20 7.21 5.57 26.72
C ALA A 20 6.87 5.30 25.24
N TYR A 21 6.94 6.32 24.39
CA TYR A 21 6.67 6.23 22.98
C TYR A 21 7.68 5.34 22.23
N LYS A 22 8.97 5.44 22.57
CA LYS A 22 9.99 4.57 22.01
C LYS A 22 9.67 3.09 22.26
N VAL A 23 9.35 2.74 23.51
CA VAL A 23 9.00 1.36 23.87
C VAL A 23 7.73 0.92 23.15
N TYR A 24 6.72 1.78 23.09
CA TYR A 24 5.48 1.53 22.35
C TYR A 24 5.74 1.31 20.86
N SER A 25 6.49 2.20 20.23
CA SER A 25 6.84 2.13 18.79
C SER A 25 7.64 0.86 18.47
N ASP A 26 8.63 0.51 19.29
CA ASP A 26 9.45 -0.70 19.12
C ASP A 26 8.58 -1.97 19.19
N LEU A 27 7.64 -2.01 20.12
CA LEU A 27 6.72 -3.15 20.29
C LEU A 27 5.68 -3.21 19.16
N ASN A 28 5.14 -2.05 18.74
CA ASN A 28 4.20 -1.98 17.62
C ASN A 28 4.87 -2.45 16.31
N LYS A 29 6.10 -1.98 16.03
CA LYS A 29 6.91 -2.48 14.91
C LYS A 29 7.22 -3.97 15.02
N ALA A 30 7.26 -4.50 16.23
CA ALA A 30 7.45 -5.93 16.50
C ALA A 30 6.15 -6.75 16.37
N GLY A 31 5.01 -6.11 16.03
CA GLY A 31 3.73 -6.77 15.81
C GLY A 31 2.86 -6.90 17.07
N PHE A 32 3.09 -6.06 18.10
CA PHE A 32 2.17 -5.99 19.22
C PHE A 32 0.99 -5.09 18.90
N ASN A 33 -0.22 -5.62 18.95
CA ASN A 33 -1.44 -4.83 18.79
C ASN A 33 -1.82 -4.24 20.16
N PHE A 34 -1.72 -2.93 20.26
CA PHE A 34 -2.19 -2.20 21.42
C PHE A 34 -3.68 -1.87 21.29
N THR A 35 -4.37 -1.79 22.44
CA THR A 35 -5.76 -1.33 22.44
C THR A 35 -5.85 0.11 21.93
N LYS A 36 -6.97 0.46 21.27
CA LYS A 36 -7.26 1.85 20.81
C LYS A 36 -7.09 2.88 21.94
N THR A 37 -7.41 2.49 23.18
CA THR A 37 -7.20 3.36 24.35
C THR A 37 -5.70 3.59 24.61
N HIS A 38 -4.86 2.57 24.44
CA HIS A 38 -3.40 2.72 24.61
C HIS A 38 -2.81 3.59 23.50
N GLU A 39 -3.20 3.38 22.26
CA GLU A 39 -2.80 4.18 21.10
C GLU A 39 -3.19 5.66 21.30
N LYS A 40 -4.41 5.92 21.73
CA LYS A 40 -4.88 7.29 22.04
C LYS A 40 -4.06 7.94 23.15
N VAL A 41 -3.64 7.18 24.16
CA VAL A 41 -2.78 7.67 25.24
C VAL A 41 -1.37 8.01 24.73
N MET A 42 -0.87 7.23 23.77
CA MET A 42 0.47 7.41 23.18
C MET A 42 0.46 8.36 21.98
N SER A 43 -0.69 8.95 21.61
CA SER A 43 -0.77 9.90 20.50
C SER A 43 -0.03 11.20 20.81
N PHE A 44 0.66 11.75 19.82
CA PHE A 44 1.36 13.04 19.92
C PHE A 44 0.37 14.19 20.20
N GLU A 45 -0.83 14.10 19.66
CA GLU A 45 -1.90 15.07 19.88
C GLU A 45 -2.22 15.24 21.38
N ARG A 46 -2.27 14.15 22.14
CA ARG A 46 -2.52 14.21 23.59
C ARG A 46 -1.37 14.89 24.32
N LEU A 47 -0.13 14.62 23.94
CA LEU A 47 1.04 15.30 24.50
C LEU A 47 0.97 16.80 24.21
N THR A 48 0.70 17.18 22.96
CA THR A 48 0.61 18.58 22.53
C THR A 48 -0.49 19.33 23.30
N LYS A 49 -1.70 18.76 23.39
CA LYS A 49 -2.79 19.33 24.19
C LYS A 49 -2.38 19.58 25.63
N LYS A 50 -1.58 18.66 26.22
CA LYS A 50 -1.11 18.82 27.60
C LYS A 50 -0.04 19.90 27.74
N LEU A 51 0.87 20.01 26.77
CA LEU A 51 1.89 21.04 26.75
C LEU A 51 1.31 22.44 26.55
N THR A 52 0.32 22.58 25.64
CA THR A 52 -0.35 23.87 25.37
C THR A 52 -1.25 24.32 26.50
N SER A 53 -1.78 23.39 27.32
CA SER A 53 -2.59 23.75 28.50
C SER A 53 -1.82 24.54 29.56
N GLY A 54 -0.49 24.56 29.51
CA GLY A 54 0.41 25.28 30.44
C GLY A 54 0.39 24.76 31.90
N LYS A 55 -0.48 23.78 32.22
CA LYS A 55 -0.65 23.24 33.58
C LYS A 55 -0.15 21.80 33.64
N ILE A 56 1.17 21.64 33.77
CA ILE A 56 1.81 20.32 33.89
C ILE A 56 2.08 20.04 35.36
N THR A 57 1.72 18.83 35.79
CA THR A 57 1.88 18.37 37.17
C THR A 57 2.89 17.22 37.24
N LYS A 58 3.41 16.95 38.43
CA LYS A 58 4.21 15.74 38.69
C LYS A 58 3.45 14.45 38.35
N LYS A 59 2.11 14.45 38.50
CA LYS A 59 1.26 13.30 38.15
C LYS A 59 1.30 13.03 36.66
N ASP A 60 1.33 14.06 35.81
CA ASP A 60 1.42 13.89 34.34
C ASP A 60 2.75 13.26 33.93
N VAL A 61 3.85 13.68 34.55
CA VAL A 61 5.17 13.09 34.32
C VAL A 61 5.19 11.63 34.78
N GLN A 62 4.65 11.36 35.97
CA GLN A 62 4.61 10.01 36.53
C GLN A 62 3.75 9.09 35.68
N PHE A 63 2.63 9.58 35.14
CA PHE A 63 1.75 8.82 34.24
C PHE A 63 2.53 8.21 33.04
N TYR A 64 3.37 9.00 32.36
CA TYR A 64 4.14 8.47 31.22
C TYR A 64 5.32 7.59 31.67
N LYS A 65 5.92 7.84 32.85
CA LYS A 65 6.89 6.91 33.44
C LYS A 65 6.28 5.56 33.72
N ASP A 66 5.07 5.53 34.27
CA ASP A 66 4.34 4.28 34.55
C ASP A 66 3.91 3.58 33.27
N LYS A 67 3.50 4.36 32.24
CA LYS A 67 3.23 3.81 30.90
C LYS A 67 4.47 3.17 30.29
N ALA A 68 5.63 3.82 30.38
CA ALA A 68 6.88 3.25 29.90
C ALA A 68 7.21 1.92 30.62
N LYS A 69 7.04 1.88 31.95
CA LYS A 69 7.23 0.67 32.75
C LYS A 69 6.29 -0.46 32.33
N LYS A 70 4.97 -0.18 32.28
CA LYS A 70 3.94 -1.15 31.88
C LYS A 70 4.17 -1.66 30.47
N THR A 71 4.43 -0.76 29.51
CA THR A 71 4.68 -1.16 28.13
C THR A 71 5.96 -1.98 27.99
N ASN A 72 6.99 -1.66 28.79
CA ASN A 72 8.26 -2.41 28.79
C ASN A 72 8.12 -3.85 29.31
N GLN A 73 7.11 -4.14 30.13
CA GLN A 73 6.80 -5.50 30.58
C GLN A 73 6.50 -6.44 29.42
N TYR A 74 5.93 -5.92 28.31
CA TYR A 74 5.66 -6.71 27.13
C TYR A 74 6.93 -7.14 26.36
N LYS A 75 8.08 -6.48 26.57
CA LYS A 75 9.35 -6.91 25.96
C LYS A 75 9.79 -8.31 26.42
N GLY A 76 9.44 -8.66 27.66
CA GLY A 76 9.71 -9.98 28.22
C GLY A 76 8.53 -10.95 28.14
N ALA A 77 7.41 -10.54 27.53
CA ALA A 77 6.22 -11.38 27.46
C ALA A 77 6.51 -12.65 26.65
N LYS A 78 6.20 -13.81 27.23
CA LYS A 78 6.33 -15.12 26.56
C LYS A 78 5.19 -15.35 25.57
N SER A 79 4.05 -14.66 25.75
CA SER A 79 2.87 -14.78 24.90
C SER A 79 2.15 -13.45 24.74
N TYR A 80 1.38 -13.33 23.66
CA TYR A 80 0.41 -12.26 23.46
C TYR A 80 -0.88 -12.83 22.85
N THR A 81 -1.98 -12.12 23.03
CA THR A 81 -3.27 -12.53 22.46
C THR A 81 -3.55 -11.68 21.22
N ASP A 82 -3.80 -12.35 20.11
CA ASP A 82 -4.28 -11.71 18.88
C ASP A 82 -5.68 -11.18 19.14
N MET A 83 -5.87 -9.87 18.99
CA MET A 83 -7.12 -9.19 19.33
C MET A 83 -8.24 -9.46 18.31
N ASP A 84 -7.88 -9.87 17.08
CA ASP A 84 -8.85 -10.18 16.03
C ASP A 84 -9.40 -11.61 16.19
N THR A 85 -8.55 -12.54 16.61
CA THR A 85 -8.92 -13.97 16.70
C THR A 85 -9.08 -14.47 18.12
N GLY A 86 -8.70 -13.67 19.14
CA GLY A 86 -8.65 -14.06 20.54
C GLY A 86 -7.61 -15.15 20.86
N LYS A 87 -6.79 -15.53 19.89
CA LYS A 87 -5.84 -16.63 20.01
C LYS A 87 -4.57 -16.19 20.72
N THR A 88 -4.23 -16.88 21.81
CA THR A 88 -2.97 -16.66 22.52
C THR A 88 -1.84 -17.45 21.86
N MET A 89 -0.72 -16.79 21.59
CA MET A 89 0.45 -17.41 20.97
C MET A 89 1.75 -16.80 21.50
N SER A 90 2.89 -17.45 21.25
CA SER A 90 4.19 -16.88 21.62
C SER A 90 4.47 -15.59 20.83
N VAL A 91 5.24 -14.68 21.40
CA VAL A 91 5.62 -13.40 20.73
C VAL A 91 6.26 -13.65 19.36
N LYS A 92 7.06 -14.72 19.22
CA LYS A 92 7.68 -15.10 17.94
C LYS A 92 6.63 -15.51 16.90
N GLN A 93 5.66 -16.34 17.30
CA GLN A 93 4.57 -16.77 16.42
C GLN A 93 3.69 -15.59 16.00
N GLY A 94 3.41 -14.69 16.93
CA GLY A 94 2.63 -13.52 16.64
C GLY A 94 3.29 -12.55 15.68
N ARG A 95 4.57 -12.31 15.80
CA ARG A 95 5.32 -11.52 14.80
C ARG A 95 5.22 -12.13 13.42
N VAL A 96 5.27 -13.45 13.32
CA VAL A 96 5.10 -14.16 12.04
C VAL A 96 3.67 -14.02 11.53
N ALA A 97 2.68 -14.20 12.39
CA ALA A 97 1.27 -14.06 12.02
C ALA A 97 0.96 -12.64 11.52
N GLU A 98 1.44 -11.61 12.23
CA GLU A 98 1.23 -10.21 11.85
C GLU A 98 1.94 -9.86 10.53
N ARG A 99 3.15 -10.36 10.31
CA ARG A 99 3.84 -10.18 9.02
C ARG A 99 3.04 -10.81 7.87
N ARG A 100 2.52 -12.02 8.06
CA ARG A 100 1.68 -12.71 7.06
C ARG A 100 0.39 -11.94 6.79
N LYS A 101 -0.26 -11.41 7.84
CA LYS A 101 -1.47 -10.60 7.72
C LYS A 101 -1.21 -9.32 6.91
N ASN A 102 -0.12 -8.61 7.24
CA ASN A 102 0.27 -7.39 6.53
C ASN A 102 0.68 -7.68 5.08
N GLN A 103 1.31 -8.82 4.82
CA GLN A 103 1.63 -9.24 3.46
C GLN A 103 0.35 -9.51 2.66
N ARG A 104 -0.59 -10.29 3.19
CA ARG A 104 -1.89 -10.54 2.52
C ARG A 104 -2.65 -9.25 2.20
N LYS A 105 -2.62 -8.26 3.10
CA LYS A 105 -3.24 -6.95 2.83
C LYS A 105 -2.56 -6.22 1.67
N LYS A 106 -1.24 -6.28 1.57
CA LYS A 106 -0.50 -5.70 0.44
C LYS A 106 -0.80 -6.43 -0.86
N ASP A 107 -0.84 -7.76 -0.81
CA ASP A 107 -1.14 -8.60 -1.95
C ASP A 107 -2.55 -8.32 -2.47
N GLU A 108 -3.54 -8.27 -1.57
CA GLU A 108 -4.93 -7.92 -1.91
C GLU A 108 -5.05 -6.50 -2.48
N ASN A 109 -4.32 -5.54 -1.92
CA ASN A 109 -4.31 -4.18 -2.43
C ASN A 109 -3.74 -4.09 -3.85
N SER A 110 -2.76 -4.94 -4.20
CA SER A 110 -2.21 -4.97 -5.57
C SER A 110 -3.25 -5.40 -6.61
N TYR A 111 -4.06 -6.40 -6.28
CA TYR A 111 -5.16 -6.83 -7.15
C TYR A 111 -6.23 -5.74 -7.31
N ASN A 112 -6.60 -5.07 -6.21
CA ASN A 112 -7.62 -4.03 -6.22
C ASN A 112 -7.17 -2.84 -7.08
N ILE A 113 -5.93 -2.39 -6.96
CA ILE A 113 -5.39 -1.28 -7.78
C ILE A 113 -5.51 -1.63 -9.26
N ILE A 114 -5.06 -2.81 -9.68
CA ILE A 114 -5.12 -3.22 -11.09
C ILE A 114 -6.58 -3.35 -11.55
N THR A 115 -7.45 -3.97 -10.75
CA THR A 115 -8.88 -4.09 -11.03
C THR A 115 -9.54 -2.74 -11.25
N ASP A 116 -9.26 -1.75 -10.37
CA ASP A 116 -9.83 -0.42 -10.46
C ASP A 116 -9.38 0.29 -11.75
N GLN A 117 -8.11 0.12 -12.14
CA GLN A 117 -7.61 0.71 -13.38
C GLN A 117 -8.22 0.06 -14.63
N ILE A 118 -8.38 -1.26 -14.65
CA ILE A 118 -9.07 -1.95 -15.75
C ILE A 118 -10.52 -1.46 -15.87
N ASN A 119 -11.22 -1.28 -14.75
CA ASN A 119 -12.58 -0.77 -14.73
C ASN A 119 -12.70 0.68 -15.22
N ASN A 120 -11.62 1.44 -15.21
CA ASN A 120 -11.58 2.81 -15.73
C ASN A 120 -11.41 2.88 -17.27
N ILE A 121 -11.12 1.75 -17.93
CA ILE A 121 -11.09 1.73 -19.40
C ILE A 121 -12.51 1.99 -19.92
N ALA A 122 -12.66 2.91 -20.88
CA ALA A 122 -13.96 3.22 -21.47
C ALA A 122 -14.60 1.99 -22.09
N ASP A 123 -15.93 1.81 -21.90
CA ASP A 123 -16.65 0.67 -22.45
C ASP A 123 -16.78 0.73 -23.97
N ASP A 124 -16.89 1.94 -24.50
CA ASP A 124 -16.92 2.21 -25.94
C ASP A 124 -15.92 3.31 -26.27
N MET A 125 -15.01 3.01 -27.18
CA MET A 125 -14.03 3.96 -27.68
C MET A 125 -14.32 4.29 -29.15
N TYR A 126 -14.28 5.58 -29.46
CA TYR A 126 -14.32 6.03 -30.83
C TYR A 126 -12.91 6.08 -31.41
N ILE A 127 -12.58 5.13 -32.28
CA ILE A 127 -11.25 4.98 -32.85
C ILE A 127 -11.30 5.32 -34.35
N ARG A 128 -10.38 6.17 -34.78
CA ARG A 128 -10.21 6.49 -36.21
C ARG A 128 -9.56 5.32 -36.94
N ASN A 129 -10.21 4.86 -38.02
CA ASN A 129 -9.57 3.90 -38.90
C ASN A 129 -8.60 4.63 -39.83
N ARG A 130 -7.33 4.28 -39.81
CA ARG A 130 -6.25 4.91 -40.60
C ARG A 130 -6.48 4.76 -42.11
N ALA A 131 -6.93 3.58 -42.57
CA ALA A 131 -7.09 3.29 -43.99
C ALA A 131 -8.27 4.05 -44.62
N THR A 132 -9.37 4.21 -43.88
CA THR A 132 -10.62 4.80 -44.44
C THR A 132 -10.87 6.23 -43.97
N LYS A 133 -10.09 6.74 -43.02
CA LYS A 133 -10.33 8.01 -42.31
C LYS A 133 -11.73 8.11 -41.67
N LYS A 134 -12.42 6.98 -41.55
CA LYS A 134 -13.72 6.85 -40.87
C LYS A 134 -13.49 6.48 -39.41
N GLY A 135 -14.32 7.05 -38.53
CA GLY A 135 -14.35 6.65 -37.16
C GLY A 135 -15.00 5.28 -37.00
N LYS A 136 -14.49 4.47 -36.09
CA LYS A 136 -15.06 3.19 -35.68
C LYS A 136 -15.24 3.18 -34.17
N VAL A 137 -16.45 2.85 -33.73
CA VAL A 137 -16.70 2.56 -32.31
C VAL A 137 -16.24 1.14 -32.03
N ILE A 138 -15.40 0.96 -31.04
CA ILE A 138 -14.95 -0.35 -30.55
C ILE A 138 -15.45 -0.51 -29.13
N SER A 139 -16.20 -1.59 -28.86
CA SER A 139 -16.56 -1.94 -27.49
C SER A 139 -15.37 -2.56 -26.79
N THR A 140 -15.04 -2.04 -25.62
CA THR A 140 -13.94 -2.49 -24.77
C THR A 140 -14.39 -3.49 -23.71
N LYS A 141 -15.69 -3.76 -23.62
CA LYS A 141 -16.26 -4.62 -22.57
C LYS A 141 -15.63 -6.02 -22.53
N SER A 142 -15.52 -6.68 -23.69
CA SER A 142 -14.93 -8.02 -23.80
C SER A 142 -13.45 -8.02 -23.38
N ASP A 143 -12.71 -6.96 -23.70
CA ASP A 143 -11.30 -6.83 -23.33
C ASP A 143 -11.16 -6.61 -21.82
N LYS A 144 -12.02 -5.78 -21.22
CA LYS A 144 -12.08 -5.62 -19.76
C LYS A 144 -12.35 -6.94 -19.05
N ASP A 145 -13.36 -7.68 -19.49
CA ASP A 145 -13.73 -8.97 -18.91
C ASP A 145 -12.55 -9.95 -18.96
N ARG A 146 -11.81 -9.96 -20.09
CA ARG A 146 -10.61 -10.79 -20.26
C ARG A 146 -9.48 -10.38 -19.31
N LEU A 147 -9.18 -9.09 -19.21
CA LEU A 147 -8.15 -8.57 -18.31
C LEU A 147 -8.52 -8.83 -16.84
N LEU A 148 -9.78 -8.62 -16.47
CA LEU A 148 -10.27 -8.90 -15.10
C LEU A 148 -10.17 -10.39 -14.76
N GLN A 149 -10.43 -11.29 -15.74
CA GLN A 149 -10.26 -12.71 -15.54
C GLN A 149 -8.81 -13.08 -15.23
N ILE A 150 -7.82 -12.46 -15.90
CA ILE A 150 -6.40 -12.70 -15.61
C ILE A 150 -6.06 -12.26 -14.17
N VAL A 151 -6.60 -11.13 -13.71
CA VAL A 151 -6.40 -10.67 -12.33
C VAL A 151 -6.99 -11.66 -11.33
N GLU A 152 -8.19 -12.14 -11.60
CA GLU A 152 -8.86 -13.12 -10.73
C GLU A 152 -8.11 -14.46 -10.69
N ASP A 153 -7.62 -14.95 -11.83
CA ASP A 153 -6.79 -16.16 -11.90
C ASP A 153 -5.49 -16.01 -11.09
N ARG A 154 -4.85 -14.85 -11.13
CA ARG A 154 -3.68 -14.55 -10.29
C ARG A 154 -4.04 -14.51 -8.81
N ARG A 155 -5.20 -13.93 -8.45
CA ARG A 155 -5.70 -13.88 -7.07
C ARG A 155 -5.95 -15.30 -6.54
N GLN A 156 -6.63 -16.15 -7.30
CA GLN A 156 -6.90 -17.54 -6.92
C GLN A 156 -5.62 -18.35 -6.75
N ASN A 157 -4.61 -18.09 -7.58
CA ASN A 157 -3.30 -18.73 -7.51
C ASN A 157 -2.34 -18.09 -6.50
N ASN A 158 -2.78 -17.09 -5.70
CA ASN A 158 -1.97 -16.34 -4.74
C ASN A 158 -0.68 -15.77 -5.37
N LYS A 159 -0.78 -15.21 -6.58
CA LYS A 159 0.31 -14.55 -7.31
C LYS A 159 0.08 -13.03 -7.34
N PRO A 160 0.40 -12.29 -6.25
CA PRO A 160 0.22 -10.84 -6.21
C PRO A 160 1.11 -10.13 -7.22
N PHE A 161 0.66 -8.95 -7.65
CA PHE A 161 1.47 -8.12 -8.54
C PHE A 161 2.62 -7.48 -7.77
N THR A 162 3.81 -7.51 -8.35
CA THR A 162 4.98 -6.80 -7.85
C THR A 162 4.83 -5.30 -8.14
N ASN A 163 5.61 -4.47 -7.42
CA ASN A 163 5.63 -3.03 -7.68
C ASN A 163 6.05 -2.71 -9.12
N LYS A 164 6.94 -3.52 -9.70
CA LYS A 164 7.38 -3.36 -11.10
C LYS A 164 6.21 -3.65 -12.05
N GLU A 165 5.56 -4.82 -11.93
CA GLU A 165 4.42 -5.18 -12.76
C GLU A 165 3.28 -4.14 -12.67
N MET A 166 2.99 -3.63 -11.47
CA MET A 166 2.01 -2.56 -11.30
C MET A 166 2.44 -1.27 -12.02
N SER A 167 3.72 -0.90 -11.92
CA SER A 167 4.25 0.28 -12.61
C SER A 167 4.20 0.12 -14.13
N ASP A 168 4.63 -1.04 -14.62
CA ASP A 168 4.62 -1.36 -16.05
C ASP A 168 3.18 -1.34 -16.59
N PHE A 169 2.22 -1.94 -15.86
CA PHE A 169 0.80 -1.89 -16.19
C PHE A 169 0.26 -0.45 -16.25
N MET A 170 0.59 0.38 -15.25
CA MET A 170 0.14 1.78 -15.22
C MET A 170 0.70 2.60 -16.37
N ASN A 171 1.92 2.33 -16.80
CA ASN A 171 2.50 2.99 -17.97
C ASN A 171 1.75 2.62 -19.24
N VAL A 172 1.44 1.33 -19.43
CA VAL A 172 0.69 0.88 -20.62
C VAL A 172 -0.75 1.42 -20.62
N ILE A 173 -1.42 1.45 -19.47
CA ILE A 173 -2.82 1.92 -19.39
C ILE A 173 -2.93 3.43 -19.69
N ALA A 174 -1.88 4.21 -19.39
CA ALA A 174 -1.84 5.63 -19.71
C ALA A 174 -1.88 5.88 -21.23
N ASP A 175 -1.42 4.93 -22.04
CA ASP A 175 -1.41 5.03 -23.48
C ASP A 175 -2.82 4.82 -24.09
N VAL A 176 -3.76 4.24 -23.33
CA VAL A 176 -5.15 4.02 -23.79
C VAL A 176 -5.83 5.33 -24.15
N ASP A 177 -5.56 6.41 -23.42
CA ASP A 177 -6.17 7.73 -23.67
C ASP A 177 -5.66 8.39 -24.97
N PHE A 178 -4.55 7.93 -25.53
CA PHE A 178 -3.91 8.49 -26.73
C PHE A 178 -4.18 7.69 -28.00
N ILE A 179 -4.93 6.60 -27.92
CA ILE A 179 -5.19 5.70 -29.04
C ILE A 179 -6.07 6.39 -30.10
N ARG A 180 -5.63 6.35 -31.35
CA ARG A 180 -6.34 6.96 -32.50
C ARG A 180 -6.80 5.93 -33.53
N TYR A 181 -6.19 4.75 -33.53
CA TYR A 181 -6.42 3.70 -34.53
C TYR A 181 -6.70 2.35 -33.87
N ALA A 182 -7.43 1.49 -34.54
CA ALA A 182 -7.83 0.20 -34.02
C ALA A 182 -6.65 -0.76 -33.81
N ASP A 183 -5.64 -0.71 -34.63
CA ASP A 183 -4.41 -1.48 -34.51
C ASP A 183 -3.59 -1.07 -33.28
N GLU A 184 -3.49 0.24 -33.01
CA GLU A 184 -2.87 0.76 -31.77
C GLU A 184 -3.61 0.27 -30.53
N TYR A 185 -4.95 0.30 -30.53
CA TYR A 185 -5.77 -0.21 -29.45
C TYR A 185 -5.48 -1.70 -29.17
N MET A 186 -5.49 -2.53 -30.21
CA MET A 186 -5.21 -3.95 -30.06
C MET A 186 -3.78 -4.22 -29.54
N ALA A 187 -2.81 -3.42 -29.99
CA ALA A 187 -1.44 -3.53 -29.48
C ALA A 187 -1.37 -3.23 -27.97
N VAL A 188 -2.03 -2.15 -27.51
CA VAL A 188 -2.07 -1.78 -26.09
C VAL A 188 -2.78 -2.86 -25.25
N ILE A 189 -3.92 -3.36 -25.70
CA ILE A 189 -4.65 -4.43 -25.00
C ILE A 189 -3.80 -5.69 -24.89
N ASN A 190 -3.12 -6.11 -25.96
CA ASN A 190 -2.21 -7.24 -25.92
C ASN A 190 -1.04 -7.01 -24.95
N GLN A 191 -0.49 -5.79 -24.91
CA GLN A 191 0.56 -5.41 -23.98
C GLN A 191 0.09 -5.49 -22.50
N LEU A 192 -1.13 -5.00 -22.19
CA LEU A 192 -1.72 -5.12 -20.87
C LEU A 192 -1.86 -6.58 -20.46
N GLU A 193 -2.33 -7.44 -21.36
CA GLU A 193 -2.48 -8.87 -21.12
C GLU A 193 -1.14 -9.55 -20.82
N LEU A 194 -0.10 -9.23 -21.60
CA LEU A 194 1.25 -9.76 -21.36
C LEU A 194 1.82 -9.29 -20.02
N THR A 195 1.66 -8.02 -19.67
CA THR A 195 2.09 -7.48 -18.39
C THR A 195 1.36 -8.17 -17.22
N LEU A 196 0.05 -8.39 -17.33
CA LEU A 196 -0.74 -9.07 -16.31
C LEU A 196 -0.40 -10.56 -16.18
N THR A 197 -0.02 -11.23 -17.26
CA THR A 197 0.39 -12.64 -17.23
C THR A 197 1.83 -12.86 -16.79
N GLY A 198 2.65 -11.82 -16.77
CA GLY A 198 4.07 -11.88 -16.45
C GLY A 198 4.92 -12.46 -17.57
N ASN A 199 4.44 -12.40 -18.81
CA ASN A 199 5.13 -12.92 -20.00
C ASN A 199 5.95 -11.84 -20.74
N ASP A 200 6.39 -10.80 -20.03
CA ASP A 200 7.13 -9.65 -20.58
C ASP A 200 8.39 -10.00 -21.40
N LYS A 201 8.85 -11.25 -21.33
CA LYS A 201 10.04 -11.69 -22.06
C LYS A 201 9.85 -11.76 -23.59
N LEU A 202 8.61 -11.73 -24.08
CA LEU A 202 8.31 -11.84 -25.51
C LEU A 202 8.28 -10.48 -26.23
N ILE A 203 8.23 -9.37 -25.49
CA ILE A 203 7.94 -8.04 -26.04
C ILE A 203 9.21 -7.32 -26.53
N ASN A 204 10.37 -7.63 -25.96
CA ASN A 204 11.64 -6.97 -26.33
C ASN A 204 12.27 -7.51 -27.63
N SER A 205 11.63 -8.49 -28.31
CA SER A 205 12.18 -9.07 -29.53
C SER A 205 11.51 -8.60 -30.81
N ASP A 206 10.27 -8.09 -30.76
CA ASP A 206 9.52 -7.80 -32.00
C ASP A 206 9.14 -6.31 -32.21
N PHE A 207 9.41 -5.43 -31.26
CA PHE A 207 9.24 -3.98 -31.42
C PHE A 207 10.59 -3.24 -31.65
N GLY A 208 11.64 -3.99 -31.98
CA GLY A 208 12.86 -3.43 -32.56
C GLY A 208 12.54 -2.84 -33.94
N ASP A 209 12.70 -1.52 -34.07
CA ASP A 209 12.71 -0.80 -35.34
C ASP A 209 11.37 -0.47 -35.98
N ILE A 210 10.42 0.06 -35.24
CA ILE A 210 9.43 0.96 -35.85
C ILE A 210 10.05 2.36 -35.80
N ASP A 211 10.61 2.78 -36.93
CA ASP A 211 11.03 4.15 -37.14
C ASP A 211 9.83 5.08 -36.84
N PRO A 212 9.93 6.05 -35.89
CA PRO A 212 8.86 6.96 -35.56
C PRO A 212 8.41 7.84 -36.77
N THR A 213 9.12 7.80 -37.88
CA THR A 213 8.74 8.53 -39.10
C THR A 213 7.89 7.72 -40.09
N GLY A 214 7.73 6.41 -39.86
CA GLY A 214 6.84 5.54 -40.64
C GLY A 214 7.21 5.40 -42.10
N THR A 215 8.47 5.58 -42.48
CA THR A 215 8.96 5.28 -43.81
C THR A 215 9.43 3.84 -43.91
N PRO A 216 8.91 3.01 -44.85
CA PRO A 216 9.46 1.67 -45.07
C PRO A 216 10.89 1.82 -45.60
N PHE A 217 11.83 1.06 -45.05
CA PHE A 217 13.13 0.88 -45.67
C PHE A 217 12.96 0.16 -46.98
N GLU A 218 13.14 0.84 -48.10
CA GLU A 218 13.34 0.20 -49.41
C GLU A 218 14.70 -0.52 -49.40
N SER A 219 14.64 -1.81 -49.59
CA SER A 219 15.80 -2.66 -49.83
C SER A 219 16.14 -2.69 -51.31
#